data_5f049f8cd2161f3b00b541c231baf1b3
#
_entry.id   5f049f8cd2161f3b00b541c231baf1b3
#
_cell.length_a   1.000
_cell.length_b   1.000
_cell.length_c   1.000
_cell.angle_alpha   90.00
_cell.angle_beta   90.00
_cell.angle_gamma   90.00
#
_symmetry.space_group_name_H-M   'P 1'
#
loop_
_entity.id
_entity.type
_entity.pdbx_description
1 polymer ?
#
loop_
_entity_poly.entity_id
_entity_poly.type
_entity_poly.pdbx_seq_one_letter_code
_entity_poly.pdbx_strand_id
1 'polypeptide(L)'
;MQIFPITRRKTVGVKVGHIQVGGGAPVVVQSMTNTDTADIAGTVAQCKELAEAGSELVRITVNMPGSAAAVAEIVARLRDAGCVAPIIGDFHYNGHVLLTKYPDCARALDKYRINPGNVGAGARRDEQFATICKVAVDNSKPVRIGVNGGSLNQELVMQKMQENTDLNLGKESEQIINECMVLSALQSTELALESGLRNDQIIISCKTSRPRDLIIVYRDLSAKTDQPLHLGLTEAGMGTKGLVWS
;
A
#
# COMPACT_ATOMS: atom_id res chain seq x y z
N MET A 1 18.50 26.27 -21.11
CA MET A 1 17.82 25.73 -19.93
C MET A 1 18.76 24.73 -19.30
N GLN A 2 19.37 25.09 -18.16
CA GLN A 2 20.28 24.17 -17.45
C GLN A 2 19.43 23.05 -16.81
N ILE A 3 19.55 21.84 -17.32
CA ILE A 3 18.91 20.66 -16.71
C ILE A 3 19.81 20.25 -15.55
N PHE A 4 19.46 20.67 -14.34
CA PHE A 4 20.13 20.15 -13.15
C PHE A 4 19.77 18.65 -13.02
N PRO A 5 20.77 17.78 -12.82
CA PRO A 5 20.48 16.37 -12.63
C PRO A 5 19.61 16.18 -11.38
N ILE A 6 18.43 15.55 -11.56
CA ILE A 6 17.56 15.21 -10.42
C ILE A 6 18.25 14.12 -9.62
N THR A 7 18.71 14.47 -8.43
CA THR A 7 19.28 13.49 -7.50
C THR A 7 18.14 12.77 -6.78
N ARG A 8 18.01 11.46 -7.01
CA ARG A 8 17.04 10.64 -6.30
C ARG A 8 17.44 10.47 -4.83
N ARG A 9 16.46 10.53 -3.93
CA ARG A 9 16.65 10.23 -2.52
C ARG A 9 17.16 8.79 -2.35
N LYS A 10 18.10 8.57 -1.46
CA LYS A 10 18.50 7.23 -1.06
C LYS A 10 17.37 6.57 -0.26
N THR A 11 17.06 5.35 -0.57
CA THR A 11 16.04 4.56 0.12
C THR A 11 16.54 3.16 0.39
N VAL A 12 15.92 2.50 1.35
CA VAL A 12 16.06 1.05 1.53
C VAL A 12 15.56 0.33 0.28
N GLY A 13 16.17 -0.79 -0.08
CA GLY A 13 15.71 -1.67 -1.16
C GLY A 13 14.79 -2.75 -0.60
N VAL A 14 13.58 -2.88 -1.12
CA VAL A 14 12.61 -3.91 -0.74
C VAL A 14 12.39 -4.86 -1.90
N LYS A 15 12.58 -6.16 -1.68
CA LYS A 15 12.29 -7.20 -2.69
C LYS A 15 10.83 -7.62 -2.64
N VAL A 16 10.18 -7.61 -3.81
CA VAL A 16 8.82 -8.14 -4.03
C VAL A 16 8.94 -9.22 -5.10
N GLY A 17 8.97 -10.47 -4.70
CA GLY A 17 9.40 -11.55 -5.60
C GLY A 17 10.83 -11.28 -6.13
N HIS A 18 10.97 -11.25 -7.44
CA HIS A 18 12.25 -10.93 -8.11
C HIS A 18 12.46 -9.42 -8.38
N ILE A 19 11.45 -8.59 -8.14
CA ILE A 19 11.48 -7.14 -8.40
C ILE A 19 12.00 -6.40 -7.16
N GLN A 20 12.91 -5.45 -7.34
CA GLN A 20 13.38 -4.56 -6.29
C GLN A 20 12.69 -3.19 -6.37
N VAL A 21 12.09 -2.76 -5.26
CA VAL A 21 11.49 -1.44 -5.08
C VAL A 21 12.38 -0.59 -4.18
N GLY A 22 12.79 0.59 -4.64
CA GLY A 22 13.75 1.43 -3.89
C GLY A 22 15.20 0.93 -3.99
N GLY A 23 16.07 1.38 -3.09
CA GLY A 23 17.48 0.99 -3.07
C GLY A 23 18.25 1.36 -4.35
N GLY A 24 17.84 2.43 -5.04
CA GLY A 24 18.44 2.85 -6.31
C GLY A 24 17.92 2.13 -7.56
N ALA A 25 17.06 1.12 -7.42
CA ALA A 25 16.44 0.44 -8.57
C ALA A 25 15.57 1.40 -9.42
N PRO A 26 15.28 1.09 -10.69
CA PRO A 26 14.33 1.83 -11.51
C PRO A 26 12.96 1.99 -10.85
N VAL A 27 12.15 2.93 -11.35
CA VAL A 27 10.75 3.07 -10.91
C VAL A 27 9.97 1.85 -11.39
N VAL A 28 9.25 1.22 -10.47
CA VAL A 28 8.48 -0.01 -10.72
C VAL A 28 7.03 0.33 -11.00
N VAL A 29 6.48 -0.20 -12.09
CA VAL A 29 5.08 -0.01 -12.49
C VAL A 29 4.21 -1.09 -11.84
N GLN A 30 3.14 -0.66 -11.16
CA GLN A 30 2.17 -1.56 -10.55
C GLN A 30 0.75 -1.20 -11.00
N SER A 31 0.02 -2.20 -11.52
CA SER A 31 -1.41 -2.11 -11.84
C SER A 31 -2.26 -2.94 -10.88
N MET A 32 -3.57 -2.82 -11.01
CA MET A 32 -4.54 -3.54 -10.19
C MET A 32 -5.65 -4.10 -11.08
N THR A 33 -6.07 -5.33 -10.81
CA THR A 33 -7.25 -5.91 -11.45
C THR A 33 -8.54 -5.24 -10.95
N ASN A 34 -9.57 -5.29 -11.79
CA ASN A 34 -10.93 -4.89 -11.43
C ASN A 34 -11.91 -6.08 -11.46
N THR A 35 -11.42 -7.30 -11.65
CA THR A 35 -12.21 -8.54 -11.58
C THR A 35 -12.57 -8.87 -10.13
N ASP A 36 -13.62 -9.66 -9.94
CA ASP A 36 -13.81 -10.40 -8.69
C ASP A 36 -12.70 -11.46 -8.59
N THR A 37 -11.88 -11.38 -7.55
CA THR A 37 -10.77 -12.34 -7.35
C THR A 37 -11.26 -13.77 -7.14
N ALA A 38 -12.51 -13.99 -6.75
CA ALA A 38 -13.12 -15.32 -6.69
C ALA A 38 -13.37 -15.90 -8.09
N ASP A 39 -13.47 -15.07 -9.13
CA ASP A 39 -13.40 -15.51 -10.54
C ASP A 39 -11.94 -15.73 -10.95
N ILE A 40 -11.48 -16.96 -10.74
CA ILE A 40 -10.10 -17.35 -11.01
C ILE A 40 -9.73 -17.13 -12.48
N ALA A 41 -10.59 -17.52 -13.41
CA ALA A 41 -10.30 -17.45 -14.85
C ALA A 41 -10.19 -15.99 -15.32
N GLY A 42 -11.14 -15.13 -14.95
CA GLY A 42 -11.13 -13.72 -15.27
C GLY A 42 -9.95 -12.98 -14.63
N THR A 43 -9.63 -13.32 -13.37
CA THR A 43 -8.48 -12.70 -12.68
C THR A 43 -7.15 -13.11 -13.29
N VAL A 44 -6.95 -14.39 -13.65
CA VAL A 44 -5.75 -14.85 -14.36
C VAL A 44 -5.59 -14.14 -15.71
N ALA A 45 -6.68 -14.05 -16.50
CA ALA A 45 -6.66 -13.38 -17.80
C ALA A 45 -6.24 -11.91 -17.66
N GLN A 46 -6.85 -11.18 -16.73
CA GLN A 46 -6.54 -9.76 -16.52
C GLN A 46 -5.12 -9.53 -15.95
N CYS A 47 -4.66 -10.39 -15.02
CA CYS A 47 -3.28 -10.31 -14.53
C CYS A 47 -2.25 -10.47 -15.65
N LYS A 48 -2.49 -11.39 -16.60
CA LYS A 48 -1.62 -11.57 -17.77
C LYS A 48 -1.65 -10.34 -18.68
N GLU A 49 -2.83 -9.85 -18.99
CA GLU A 49 -3.00 -8.63 -19.81
C GLU A 49 -2.24 -7.44 -19.21
N LEU A 50 -2.36 -7.21 -17.91
CA LEU A 50 -1.64 -6.15 -17.21
C LEU A 50 -0.13 -6.35 -17.25
N ALA A 51 0.36 -7.57 -17.05
CA ALA A 51 1.78 -7.88 -17.12
C ALA A 51 2.34 -7.71 -18.53
N GLU A 52 1.62 -8.15 -19.56
CA GLU A 52 1.97 -7.98 -20.97
C GLU A 52 1.96 -6.51 -21.40
N ALA A 53 1.09 -5.69 -20.80
CA ALA A 53 1.07 -4.24 -20.98
C ALA A 53 2.21 -3.50 -20.25
N GLY A 54 3.06 -4.20 -19.51
CA GLY A 54 4.24 -3.65 -18.86
C GLY A 54 4.12 -3.42 -17.35
N SER A 55 3.07 -3.92 -16.68
CA SER A 55 3.02 -3.91 -15.23
C SER A 55 4.01 -4.92 -14.65
N GLU A 56 4.99 -4.43 -13.91
CA GLU A 56 6.00 -5.26 -13.24
C GLU A 56 5.43 -5.95 -11.99
N LEU A 57 4.42 -5.35 -11.37
CA LEU A 57 3.70 -5.88 -10.21
C LEU A 57 2.19 -5.82 -10.49
N VAL A 58 1.44 -6.85 -10.13
CA VAL A 58 -0.02 -6.85 -10.28
C VAL A 58 -0.69 -7.05 -8.93
N ARG A 59 -1.68 -6.20 -8.59
CA ARG A 59 -2.41 -6.24 -7.34
C ARG A 59 -3.83 -6.76 -7.57
N ILE A 60 -4.25 -7.70 -6.73
CA ILE A 60 -5.58 -8.29 -6.67
C ILE A 60 -6.25 -7.95 -5.33
N THR A 61 -7.56 -7.83 -5.28
CA THR A 61 -8.31 -7.58 -4.04
C THR A 61 -8.55 -8.88 -3.29
N VAL A 62 -8.21 -8.93 -2.00
CA VAL A 62 -8.46 -10.09 -1.14
C VAL A 62 -9.26 -9.63 0.08
N ASN A 63 -10.57 -9.57 -0.07
CA ASN A 63 -11.50 -9.00 0.92
C ASN A 63 -12.55 -9.98 1.43
N MET A 64 -12.65 -11.17 0.83
CA MET A 64 -13.64 -12.20 1.17
C MET A 64 -13.01 -13.59 1.22
N PRO A 65 -13.63 -14.56 1.93
CA PRO A 65 -13.16 -15.94 1.98
C PRO A 65 -12.96 -16.58 0.60
N GLY A 66 -13.89 -16.35 -0.34
CA GLY A 66 -13.78 -16.86 -1.72
C GLY A 66 -12.56 -16.31 -2.45
N SER A 67 -12.31 -15.00 -2.33
CA SER A 67 -11.11 -14.38 -2.89
C SER A 67 -9.82 -14.95 -2.30
N ALA A 68 -9.76 -15.13 -0.97
CA ALA A 68 -8.59 -15.72 -0.31
C ALA A 68 -8.34 -17.18 -0.71
N ALA A 69 -9.41 -17.97 -0.86
CA ALA A 69 -9.31 -19.37 -1.31
C ALA A 69 -8.80 -19.48 -2.75
N ALA A 70 -9.12 -18.51 -3.62
CA ALA A 70 -8.76 -18.51 -5.02
C ALA A 70 -7.29 -18.13 -5.30
N VAL A 71 -6.63 -17.39 -4.40
CA VAL A 71 -5.32 -16.80 -4.64
C VAL A 71 -4.26 -17.82 -5.05
N ALA A 72 -4.16 -18.93 -4.33
CA ALA A 72 -3.12 -19.92 -4.59
C ALA A 72 -3.27 -20.52 -6.00
N GLU A 73 -4.50 -20.81 -6.44
CA GLU A 73 -4.79 -21.32 -7.77
C GLU A 73 -4.55 -20.26 -8.85
N ILE A 74 -4.91 -18.99 -8.62
CA ILE A 74 -4.62 -17.89 -9.53
C ILE A 74 -3.11 -17.79 -9.77
N VAL A 75 -2.31 -17.78 -8.70
CA VAL A 75 -0.85 -17.69 -8.82
C VAL A 75 -0.28 -18.90 -9.55
N ALA A 76 -0.72 -20.13 -9.24
CA ALA A 76 -0.27 -21.33 -9.93
C ALA A 76 -0.55 -21.26 -11.44
N ARG A 77 -1.79 -20.93 -11.84
CA ARG A 77 -2.17 -20.79 -13.26
C ARG A 77 -1.39 -19.69 -13.99
N LEU A 78 -1.07 -18.58 -13.30
CA LEU A 78 -0.21 -17.54 -13.86
C LEU A 78 1.20 -18.05 -14.14
N ARG A 79 1.79 -18.81 -13.21
CA ARG A 79 3.13 -19.40 -13.38
C ARG A 79 3.13 -20.45 -14.49
N ASP A 80 2.13 -21.31 -14.56
CA ASP A 80 1.96 -22.29 -15.64
C ASP A 80 1.83 -21.62 -17.02
N ALA A 81 1.20 -20.43 -17.06
CA ALA A 81 1.07 -19.62 -18.26
C ALA A 81 2.30 -18.75 -18.57
N GLY A 82 3.42 -18.93 -17.84
CA GLY A 82 4.66 -18.16 -18.02
C GLY A 82 4.64 -16.71 -17.51
N CYS A 83 3.58 -16.29 -16.84
CA CYS A 83 3.51 -14.95 -16.22
C CYS A 83 4.28 -14.97 -14.90
N VAL A 84 5.40 -14.24 -14.84
CA VAL A 84 6.28 -14.16 -13.66
C VAL A 84 6.03 -12.94 -12.78
N ALA A 85 5.15 -12.04 -13.18
CA ALA A 85 4.85 -10.83 -12.42
C ALA A 85 4.44 -11.16 -10.98
N PRO A 86 5.08 -10.54 -9.96
CA PRO A 86 4.69 -10.74 -8.57
C PRO A 86 3.26 -10.28 -8.30
N ILE A 87 2.53 -11.07 -7.52
CA ILE A 87 1.12 -10.82 -7.19
C ILE A 87 1.00 -10.28 -5.77
N ILE A 88 0.29 -9.15 -5.66
CA ILE A 88 0.10 -8.43 -4.41
C ILE A 88 -1.33 -8.58 -3.93
N GLY A 89 -1.52 -9.03 -2.68
CA GLY A 89 -2.83 -9.06 -2.04
C GLY A 89 -3.19 -7.72 -1.40
N ASP A 90 -4.33 -7.18 -1.75
CA ASP A 90 -4.90 -5.98 -1.15
C ASP A 90 -5.93 -6.36 -0.09
N PHE A 91 -5.58 -6.17 1.17
CA PHE A 91 -6.38 -6.54 2.32
C PHE A 91 -7.09 -5.33 2.92
N HIS A 92 -8.38 -5.51 3.20
CA HIS A 92 -9.23 -4.56 3.89
C HIS A 92 -9.88 -5.22 5.10
N TYR A 93 -10.21 -4.47 6.14
CA TYR A 93 -10.97 -4.83 7.35
C TYR A 93 -10.65 -6.19 8.01
N ASN A 94 -10.76 -7.29 7.26
CA ASN A 94 -10.64 -8.67 7.72
C ASN A 94 -9.35 -9.38 7.27
N GLY A 95 -8.35 -8.63 6.78
CA GLY A 95 -7.11 -9.19 6.27
C GLY A 95 -6.39 -10.10 7.26
N HIS A 96 -6.41 -9.75 8.56
CA HIS A 96 -5.86 -10.58 9.64
C HIS A 96 -6.53 -11.95 9.73
N VAL A 97 -7.86 -12.01 9.55
CA VAL A 97 -8.62 -13.26 9.54
C VAL A 97 -8.34 -14.08 8.28
N LEU A 98 -8.33 -13.42 7.12
CA LEU A 98 -8.13 -14.11 5.84
C LEU A 98 -6.73 -14.71 5.75
N LEU A 99 -5.69 -13.96 6.08
CA LEU A 99 -4.31 -14.45 6.05
C LEU A 99 -4.05 -15.58 7.04
N THR A 100 -4.72 -15.56 8.19
CA THR A 100 -4.60 -16.64 9.20
C THR A 100 -5.37 -17.90 8.78
N LYS A 101 -6.60 -17.76 8.24
CA LYS A 101 -7.44 -18.89 7.85
C LYS A 101 -7.04 -19.52 6.52
N TYR A 102 -6.40 -18.78 5.64
CA TYR A 102 -5.99 -19.23 4.32
C TYR A 102 -4.46 -19.14 4.15
N PRO A 103 -3.69 -20.03 4.79
CA PRO A 103 -2.22 -19.96 4.75
C PRO A 103 -1.65 -20.13 3.34
N ASP A 104 -2.36 -20.82 2.43
CA ASP A 104 -1.95 -20.94 1.03
C ASP A 104 -2.03 -19.58 0.31
N CYS A 105 -3.03 -18.77 0.63
CA CYS A 105 -3.12 -17.38 0.16
C CYS A 105 -1.90 -16.58 0.64
N ALA A 106 -1.58 -16.66 1.93
CA ALA A 106 -0.43 -15.95 2.50
C ALA A 106 0.89 -16.37 1.83
N ARG A 107 1.09 -17.66 1.59
CA ARG A 107 2.31 -18.17 0.93
C ARG A 107 2.40 -17.79 -0.54
N ALA A 108 1.30 -17.83 -1.27
CA ALA A 108 1.28 -17.60 -2.72
C ALA A 108 1.52 -16.13 -3.10
N LEU A 109 1.08 -15.18 -2.29
CA LEU A 109 1.29 -13.76 -2.54
C LEU A 109 2.75 -13.35 -2.36
N ASP A 110 3.19 -12.36 -3.14
CA ASP A 110 4.55 -11.81 -3.08
C ASP A 110 4.67 -10.57 -2.18
N LYS A 111 3.55 -9.91 -1.88
CA LYS A 111 3.47 -8.74 -0.99
C LYS A 111 2.06 -8.57 -0.45
N TYR A 112 1.91 -8.06 0.77
CA TYR A 112 0.61 -7.66 1.31
C TYR A 112 0.47 -6.15 1.33
N ARG A 113 -0.69 -5.64 0.92
CA ARG A 113 -1.06 -4.24 1.14
C ARG A 113 -2.05 -4.16 2.29
N ILE A 114 -1.75 -3.30 3.23
CA ILE A 114 -2.57 -3.04 4.42
C ILE A 114 -2.92 -1.55 4.43
N ASN A 115 -4.19 -1.22 4.68
CA ASN A 115 -4.58 0.14 4.99
C ASN A 115 -4.80 0.26 6.51
N PRO A 116 -3.93 0.95 7.26
CA PRO A 116 -4.03 1.05 8.72
C PRO A 116 -5.36 1.61 9.21
N GLY A 117 -5.97 2.52 8.43
CA GLY A 117 -7.28 3.11 8.75
C GLY A 117 -8.46 2.14 8.61
N ASN A 118 -8.25 1.00 7.94
CA ASN A 118 -9.31 0.02 7.65
C ASN A 118 -9.10 -1.33 8.36
N VAL A 119 -8.14 -1.47 9.25
CA VAL A 119 -7.85 -2.77 9.92
C VAL A 119 -8.68 -2.98 11.19
N GLY A 120 -9.35 -1.95 11.70
CA GLY A 120 -10.12 -2.00 12.93
C GLY A 120 -10.22 -0.62 13.58
N ALA A 121 -10.77 -0.56 14.79
CA ALA A 121 -10.89 0.68 15.56
C ALA A 121 -10.23 0.54 16.93
N GLY A 122 -9.62 1.62 17.44
CA GLY A 122 -8.99 1.67 18.76
C GLY A 122 -7.89 0.61 18.92
N ALA A 123 -7.74 0.03 20.10
CA ALA A 123 -6.73 -0.97 20.44
C ALA A 123 -6.79 -2.23 19.54
N ARG A 124 -7.98 -2.62 19.08
CA ARG A 124 -8.13 -3.76 18.16
C ARG A 124 -7.49 -3.53 16.80
N ARG A 125 -7.39 -2.27 16.35
CA ARG A 125 -6.73 -1.91 15.10
C ARG A 125 -5.26 -2.34 15.13
N ASP A 126 -4.58 -2.02 16.20
CA ASP A 126 -3.15 -2.26 16.33
C ASP A 126 -2.86 -3.77 16.47
N GLU A 127 -3.69 -4.51 17.20
CA GLU A 127 -3.61 -5.97 17.30
C GLU A 127 -3.84 -6.67 15.95
N GLN A 128 -4.83 -6.22 15.19
CA GLN A 128 -5.17 -6.79 13.89
C GLN A 128 -4.09 -6.46 12.86
N PHE A 129 -3.55 -5.24 12.89
CA PHE A 129 -2.42 -4.83 12.07
C PHE A 129 -1.17 -5.66 12.40
N ALA A 130 -0.83 -5.80 13.67
CA ALA A 130 0.29 -6.62 14.14
C ALA A 130 0.13 -8.10 13.73
N THR A 131 -1.10 -8.63 13.73
CA THR A 131 -1.37 -9.99 13.25
C THR A 131 -0.99 -10.15 11.77
N ILE A 132 -1.37 -9.19 10.91
CA ILE A 132 -0.99 -9.23 9.50
C ILE A 132 0.53 -9.12 9.32
N CYS A 133 1.19 -8.24 10.08
CA CYS A 133 2.64 -8.10 10.07
C CYS A 133 3.33 -9.41 10.48
N LYS A 134 2.81 -10.10 11.49
CA LYS A 134 3.33 -11.38 11.96
C LYS A 134 3.24 -12.46 10.87
N VAL A 135 2.08 -12.56 10.18
CA VAL A 135 1.94 -13.46 9.04
C VAL A 135 2.93 -13.10 7.92
N ALA A 136 3.19 -11.82 7.69
CA ALA A 136 4.17 -11.37 6.72
C ALA A 136 5.61 -11.78 7.10
N VAL A 137 5.98 -11.66 8.39
CA VAL A 137 7.26 -12.15 8.93
C VAL A 137 7.40 -13.65 8.71
N ASP A 138 6.40 -14.43 9.14
CA ASP A 138 6.40 -15.89 9.05
C ASP A 138 6.55 -16.41 7.62
N ASN A 139 6.02 -15.66 6.64
CA ASN A 139 6.10 -15.98 5.22
C ASN A 139 7.23 -15.22 4.49
N SER A 140 8.05 -14.43 5.20
CA SER A 140 9.11 -13.59 4.63
C SER A 140 8.61 -12.63 3.53
N LYS A 141 7.39 -12.11 3.66
CA LYS A 141 6.77 -11.23 2.67
C LYS A 141 6.93 -9.76 3.06
N PRO A 142 7.21 -8.87 2.10
CA PRO A 142 7.14 -7.44 2.34
C PRO A 142 5.68 -6.96 2.46
N VAL A 143 5.53 -5.84 3.15
CA VAL A 143 4.25 -5.19 3.39
C VAL A 143 4.27 -3.78 2.79
N ARG A 144 3.17 -3.37 2.15
CA ARG A 144 2.94 -1.97 1.84
C ARG A 144 1.91 -1.39 2.81
N ILE A 145 2.35 -0.45 3.61
CA ILE A 145 1.50 0.39 4.45
C ILE A 145 0.87 1.45 3.56
N GLY A 146 -0.44 1.36 3.34
CA GLY A 146 -1.16 2.18 2.38
C GLY A 146 -2.19 3.08 3.04
N VAL A 147 -1.79 4.28 3.40
CA VAL A 147 -2.68 5.31 3.96
C VAL A 147 -3.42 6.02 2.83
N ASN A 148 -4.73 6.22 2.99
CA ASN A 148 -5.56 7.03 2.10
C ASN A 148 -6.21 8.15 2.92
N GLY A 149 -6.31 9.35 2.36
CA GLY A 149 -6.92 10.51 3.03
C GLY A 149 -8.36 10.27 3.51
N GLY A 150 -9.16 9.53 2.72
CA GLY A 150 -10.56 9.21 3.07
C GLY A 150 -10.75 8.15 4.15
N SER A 151 -9.67 7.47 4.60
CA SER A 151 -9.74 6.41 5.62
C SER A 151 -8.83 6.65 6.83
N LEU A 152 -8.53 7.91 7.13
CA LEU A 152 -7.75 8.29 8.31
C LEU A 152 -8.52 7.99 9.61
N ASN A 153 -7.75 7.71 10.67
CA ASN A 153 -8.32 7.62 12.01
C ASN A 153 -8.89 8.98 12.42
N GLN A 154 -10.22 9.02 12.65
CA GLN A 154 -10.92 10.23 12.99
C GLN A 154 -10.47 10.81 14.34
N GLU A 155 -10.11 9.98 15.32
CA GLU A 155 -9.59 10.41 16.61
C GLU A 155 -8.29 11.20 16.44
N LEU A 156 -7.36 10.70 15.60
CA LEU A 156 -6.12 11.40 15.28
C LEU A 156 -6.39 12.76 14.62
N VAL A 157 -7.33 12.80 13.66
CA VAL A 157 -7.69 14.06 12.97
C VAL A 157 -8.29 15.05 13.95
N MET A 158 -9.24 14.61 14.80
CA MET A 158 -9.87 15.45 15.81
C MET A 158 -8.85 15.99 16.81
N GLN A 159 -7.95 15.15 17.30
CA GLN A 159 -6.88 15.54 18.21
C GLN A 159 -5.98 16.63 17.58
N LYS A 160 -5.58 16.48 16.32
CA LYS A 160 -4.74 17.46 15.62
C LYS A 160 -5.48 18.76 15.30
N MET A 161 -6.79 18.70 15.04
CA MET A 161 -7.61 19.91 14.90
C MET A 161 -7.75 20.66 16.22
N GLN A 162 -7.93 19.95 17.32
CA GLN A 162 -7.97 20.56 18.67
C GLN A 162 -6.63 21.20 19.02
N GLU A 163 -5.51 20.49 18.80
CA GLU A 163 -4.17 21.02 19.01
C GLU A 163 -3.91 22.30 18.19
N ASN A 164 -4.36 22.34 16.93
CA ASN A 164 -4.25 23.53 16.09
C ASN A 164 -5.00 24.73 16.69
N THR A 165 -6.17 24.49 17.27
CA THR A 165 -6.97 25.53 17.93
C THR A 165 -6.33 25.98 19.23
N ASP A 166 -5.95 25.07 20.11
CA ASP A 166 -5.41 25.36 21.44
C ASP A 166 -4.08 26.12 21.38
N LEU A 167 -3.25 25.76 20.39
CA LEU A 167 -1.94 26.40 20.17
C LEU A 167 -2.00 27.55 19.16
N ASN A 168 -3.18 27.90 18.66
CA ASN A 168 -3.42 28.96 17.68
C ASN A 168 -2.45 28.90 16.47
N LEU A 169 -2.25 27.69 15.90
CA LEU A 169 -1.28 27.46 14.82
C LEU A 169 -1.73 28.01 13.46
N GLY A 170 -3.00 28.33 13.29
CA GLY A 170 -3.57 28.94 12.07
C GLY A 170 -3.52 28.01 10.83
N LYS A 171 -3.42 26.69 11.01
CA LYS A 171 -3.43 25.74 9.90
C LYS A 171 -4.83 25.50 9.36
N GLU A 172 -4.93 25.38 8.03
CA GLU A 172 -6.18 24.97 7.38
C GLU A 172 -6.43 23.46 7.57
N SER A 173 -7.71 23.06 7.53
CA SER A 173 -8.10 21.65 7.72
C SER A 173 -7.38 20.68 6.77
N GLU A 174 -7.13 21.08 5.51
CA GLU A 174 -6.41 20.27 4.53
C GLU A 174 -4.94 20.04 4.93
N GLN A 175 -4.29 21.04 5.52
CA GLN A 175 -2.91 20.91 6.02
C GLN A 175 -2.86 19.92 7.18
N ILE A 176 -3.85 19.97 8.09
CA ILE A 176 -3.94 19.03 9.21
C ILE A 176 -4.17 17.61 8.71
N ILE A 177 -5.06 17.41 7.72
CA ILE A 177 -5.30 16.09 7.13
C ILE A 177 -4.01 15.54 6.49
N ASN A 178 -3.28 16.37 5.74
CA ASN A 178 -2.03 15.96 5.12
C ASN A 178 -0.96 15.57 6.17
N GLU A 179 -0.85 16.31 7.26
CA GLU A 179 0.01 15.96 8.38
C GLU A 179 -0.42 14.65 9.07
N CYS A 180 -1.73 14.44 9.27
CA CYS A 180 -2.26 13.20 9.82
C CYS A 180 -1.97 11.98 8.94
N MET A 181 -1.97 12.14 7.62
CA MET A 181 -1.59 11.07 6.70
C MET A 181 -0.14 10.64 6.90
N VAL A 182 0.77 11.59 6.97
CA VAL A 182 2.20 11.31 7.20
C VAL A 182 2.42 10.69 8.57
N LEU A 183 1.79 11.24 9.61
CA LEU A 183 1.88 10.71 10.98
C LEU A 183 1.34 9.28 11.06
N SER A 184 0.18 9.01 10.49
CA SER A 184 -0.41 7.67 10.44
C SER A 184 0.52 6.66 9.73
N ALA A 185 1.17 7.07 8.65
CA ALA A 185 2.11 6.22 7.92
C ALA A 185 3.35 5.89 8.76
N LEU A 186 3.91 6.88 9.46
CA LEU A 186 5.09 6.70 10.30
C LEU A 186 4.79 5.84 11.53
N GLN A 187 3.69 6.11 12.25
CA GLN A 187 3.26 5.32 13.39
C GLN A 187 2.99 3.85 13.00
N SER A 188 2.35 3.64 11.84
CA SER A 188 2.10 2.29 11.35
C SER A 188 3.38 1.58 10.90
N THR A 189 4.39 2.32 10.45
CA THR A 189 5.72 1.77 10.15
C THR A 189 6.44 1.34 11.42
N GLU A 190 6.37 2.14 12.47
CA GLU A 190 6.92 1.82 13.79
C GLU A 190 6.28 0.54 14.34
N LEU A 191 4.95 0.47 14.35
CA LEU A 191 4.21 -0.71 14.78
C LEU A 191 4.55 -1.97 13.96
N ALA A 192 4.78 -1.81 12.65
CA ALA A 192 5.20 -2.90 11.78
C ALA A 192 6.60 -3.44 12.15
N LEU A 193 7.53 -2.55 12.47
CA LEU A 193 8.88 -2.91 12.94
C LEU A 193 8.82 -3.59 14.31
N GLU A 194 8.05 -3.06 15.25
CA GLU A 194 7.81 -3.68 16.57
C GLU A 194 7.15 -5.06 16.45
N SER A 195 6.35 -5.27 15.42
CA SER A 195 5.73 -6.56 15.10
C SER A 195 6.68 -7.56 14.43
N GLY A 196 7.95 -7.19 14.20
CA GLY A 196 9.01 -8.06 13.71
C GLY A 196 9.34 -7.92 12.22
N LEU A 197 8.69 -7.03 11.47
CA LEU A 197 9.11 -6.72 10.11
C LEU A 197 10.47 -6.01 10.10
N ARG A 198 11.30 -6.33 9.10
CA ARG A 198 12.57 -5.64 8.90
C ARG A 198 12.38 -4.38 8.04
N ASN A 199 13.32 -3.46 8.11
CA ASN A 199 13.32 -2.26 7.27
C ASN A 199 13.23 -2.58 5.77
N ASP A 200 13.86 -3.67 5.32
CA ASP A 200 13.86 -4.12 3.93
C ASP A 200 12.57 -4.88 3.53
N GLN A 201 11.54 -4.84 4.36
CA GLN A 201 10.23 -5.45 4.09
C GLN A 201 9.08 -4.43 4.07
N ILE A 202 9.36 -3.14 4.20
CA ILE A 202 8.31 -2.12 4.31
C ILE A 202 8.36 -1.13 3.14
N ILE A 203 7.22 -0.93 2.49
CA ILE A 203 6.96 0.11 1.49
C ILE A 203 5.84 0.99 2.01
N ILE A 204 5.88 2.30 1.78
CA ILE A 204 4.86 3.24 2.26
C ILE A 204 4.15 3.91 1.08
N SER A 205 2.86 4.14 1.22
CA SER A 205 2.09 5.01 0.34
C SER A 205 1.09 5.86 1.11
N CYS A 206 0.97 7.13 0.72
CA CYS A 206 -0.01 8.08 1.22
C CYS A 206 -0.75 8.68 0.03
N LYS A 207 -1.95 8.16 -0.28
CA LYS A 207 -2.69 8.57 -1.48
C LYS A 207 -3.74 9.63 -1.14
N THR A 208 -3.73 10.70 -1.91
CA THR A 208 -4.71 11.79 -1.88
C THR A 208 -5.50 11.82 -3.19
N SER A 209 -6.56 12.63 -3.23
CA SER A 209 -7.39 12.80 -4.43
C SER A 209 -6.90 13.92 -5.34
N ARG A 210 -5.97 14.76 -4.87
CA ARG A 210 -5.46 15.92 -5.61
C ARG A 210 -3.95 15.87 -5.78
N PRO A 211 -3.41 16.14 -6.98
CA PRO A 211 -1.96 16.13 -7.25
C PRO A 211 -1.17 17.07 -6.33
N ARG A 212 -1.72 18.25 -6.04
CA ARG A 212 -1.06 19.24 -5.17
C ARG A 212 -0.82 18.69 -3.76
N ASP A 213 -1.83 18.07 -3.16
CA ASP A 213 -1.74 17.48 -1.83
C ASP A 213 -0.80 16.30 -1.84
N LEU A 214 -0.85 15.49 -2.90
CA LEU A 214 0.08 14.37 -3.07
C LEU A 214 1.54 14.84 -3.01
N ILE A 215 1.88 15.91 -3.74
CA ILE A 215 3.25 16.47 -3.73
C ILE A 215 3.65 16.93 -2.33
N ILE A 216 2.75 17.61 -1.60
CA ILE A 216 3.01 18.09 -0.24
C ILE A 216 3.27 16.92 0.70
N VAL A 217 2.35 15.94 0.71
CA VAL A 217 2.44 14.76 1.57
C VAL A 217 3.71 13.95 1.30
N TYR A 218 4.04 13.71 0.02
CA TYR A 218 5.24 12.91 -0.31
C TYR A 218 6.55 13.66 -0.07
N ARG A 219 6.58 14.98 -0.18
CA ARG A 219 7.75 15.77 0.22
C ARG A 219 7.99 15.67 1.72
N ASP A 220 6.94 15.83 2.52
CA ASP A 220 7.03 15.71 3.98
C ASP A 220 7.41 14.28 4.40
N LEU A 221 6.71 13.28 3.88
CA LEU A 221 6.99 11.87 4.16
C LEU A 221 8.43 11.48 3.77
N SER A 222 8.89 11.93 2.60
CA SER A 222 10.23 11.60 2.11
C SER A 222 11.37 12.20 2.95
N ALA A 223 11.11 13.26 3.69
CA ALA A 223 12.07 13.85 4.62
C ALA A 223 12.16 13.11 5.96
N LYS A 224 11.16 12.26 6.27
CA LYS A 224 10.98 11.61 7.59
C LYS A 224 11.23 10.10 7.58
N THR A 225 11.44 9.48 6.41
CA THR A 225 11.64 8.03 6.31
C THR A 225 12.58 7.67 5.17
N ASP A 226 13.35 6.58 5.34
CA ASP A 226 14.18 5.99 4.30
C ASP A 226 13.46 4.85 3.54
N GLN A 227 12.23 4.56 3.87
CA GLN A 227 11.44 3.54 3.19
C GLN A 227 11.16 3.94 1.73
N PRO A 228 11.12 2.97 0.78
CA PRO A 228 10.69 3.25 -0.57
C PRO A 228 9.21 3.65 -0.60
N LEU A 229 8.88 4.60 -1.46
CA LEU A 229 7.54 5.19 -1.54
C LEU A 229 6.82 4.71 -2.80
N HIS A 230 5.57 4.30 -2.64
CA HIS A 230 4.68 3.96 -3.74
C HIS A 230 3.73 5.13 -4.00
N LEU A 231 3.89 5.79 -5.14
CA LEU A 231 3.12 6.96 -5.54
C LEU A 231 1.83 6.56 -6.27
N GLY A 232 0.82 7.39 -6.15
CA GLY A 232 -0.44 7.27 -6.88
C GLY A 232 -1.53 8.10 -6.24
N LEU A 233 -2.50 8.53 -7.05
CA LEU A 233 -3.73 9.16 -6.58
C LEU A 233 -4.77 8.10 -6.21
N THR A 234 -5.78 8.53 -5.45
CA THR A 234 -7.00 7.76 -5.19
C THR A 234 -8.18 8.70 -5.35
N GLU A 235 -9.29 8.20 -5.92
CA GLU A 235 -10.51 9.00 -6.09
C GLU A 235 -10.26 10.34 -6.82
N ALA A 236 -9.43 10.31 -7.87
CA ALA A 236 -9.03 11.51 -8.62
C ALA A 236 -10.19 12.14 -9.42
N GLY A 237 -11.34 11.48 -9.48
CA GLY A 237 -12.52 11.89 -10.21
C GLY A 237 -12.75 11.08 -11.48
N MET A 238 -13.77 11.46 -12.23
CA MET A 238 -14.19 10.81 -13.46
C MET A 238 -13.87 11.68 -14.71
N GLY A 239 -13.91 11.05 -15.88
CA GLY A 239 -13.71 11.72 -17.16
C GLY A 239 -12.30 12.29 -17.32
N THR A 240 -12.17 13.31 -18.17
CA THR A 240 -10.87 13.93 -18.52
C THR A 240 -10.09 14.41 -17.30
N LYS A 241 -10.78 14.97 -16.29
CA LYS A 241 -10.12 15.45 -15.06
C LYS A 241 -9.45 14.29 -14.32
N GLY A 242 -10.16 13.17 -14.15
CA GLY A 242 -9.60 11.98 -13.50
C GLY A 242 -8.40 11.42 -14.25
N LEU A 243 -8.48 11.33 -15.57
CA LEU A 243 -7.38 10.86 -16.42
C LEU A 243 -6.14 11.75 -16.35
N VAL A 244 -6.32 13.08 -16.39
CA VAL A 244 -5.19 14.04 -16.33
C VAL A 244 -4.53 14.08 -14.96
N TRP A 245 -5.31 13.86 -13.90
CA TRP A 245 -4.78 13.88 -12.53
C TRP A 245 -4.11 12.57 -12.12
N SER A 246 -4.54 11.43 -12.69
CA SER A 246 -3.97 10.11 -12.42
C SER A 246 -2.69 9.85 -13.20
#